data_fb15c3d8360405637a9945230214545d
#
_entry.id   fb15c3d8360405637a9945230214545d
#
_cell.length_a   1.000
_cell.length_b   1.000
_cell.length_c   1.000
_cell.angle_alpha   90.00
_cell.angle_beta   90.00
_cell.angle_gamma   90.00
#
_symmetry.space_group_name_H-M   'P 1'
#
loop_
_entity.id
_entity.type
_entity.pdbx_description
1 polymer ?
#
loop_
_entity_poly.entity_id
_entity_poly.type
_entity_poly.pdbx_seq_one_letter_code
_entity_poly.pdbx_strand_id
1 'polypeptide(L)'
;LYLYRKQLPDSGGPGKFRGGLTAVTAVMPHRTDRLMWKSQNTSGADQSNALGIGGGYPGAGSQASVVRDADTERIMSTWDIPEHYEGFGGDLKHLSSKSDGFLESSDLYIYHAPGGGGVGDPFHRDPERVRVDVLKGAVTIEMARLAYGIVLTAGLTVDVEGTRQERLRLLDKRKSEATVRNEDAGVASSNGAGDQSVRQVIEYVEQIGDDENGIVRCTECHHVYCSASEEAREHAAVRYSPLRKAGPWLAERWA
;
A
#
# COMPACT_ATOMS: atom_id res chain seq x y z
N LEU A 1 -12.93 -27.10 7.54
CA LEU A 1 -11.63 -27.09 8.19
C LEU A 1 -10.82 -25.87 7.77
N TYR A 2 -10.18 -25.17 8.71
CA TYR A 2 -9.18 -24.16 8.40
C TYR A 2 -7.82 -24.85 8.25
N LEU A 3 -7.17 -24.68 7.09
CA LEU A 3 -5.82 -25.16 6.88
C LEU A 3 -4.81 -24.22 7.53
N TYR A 4 -4.99 -22.91 7.30
CA TYR A 4 -4.17 -21.88 7.93
C TYR A 4 -4.89 -20.54 8.00
N ARG A 5 -4.35 -19.69 8.86
CA ARG A 5 -4.58 -18.26 8.89
C ARG A 5 -3.26 -17.58 9.19
N LYS A 6 -2.74 -16.81 8.23
CA LYS A 6 -1.45 -16.13 8.36
C LYS A 6 -1.54 -14.68 7.93
N GLN A 7 -0.65 -13.84 8.44
CA GLN A 7 -0.52 -12.47 7.94
C GLN A 7 0.12 -12.48 6.56
N LEU A 8 -0.33 -11.57 5.71
CA LEU A 8 0.17 -11.41 4.36
C LEU A 8 1.22 -10.30 4.35
N PRO A 9 2.50 -10.60 4.02
CA PRO A 9 3.52 -9.57 3.86
C PRO A 9 3.10 -8.52 2.82
N ASP A 10 3.58 -7.30 2.97
CA ASP A 10 3.37 -6.17 2.06
C ASP A 10 1.90 -5.74 1.87
N SER A 11 0.97 -6.32 2.61
CA SER A 11 -0.47 -6.02 2.47
C SER A 11 -0.91 -4.73 3.14
N GLY A 12 -0.13 -4.21 4.07
CA GLY A 12 -0.38 -2.89 4.67
C GLY A 12 0.19 -1.78 3.79
N GLY A 13 -0.61 -0.77 3.51
CA GLY A 13 -0.20 0.38 2.69
C GLY A 13 1.03 1.07 3.24
N PRO A 14 2.08 1.28 2.43
CA PRO A 14 3.26 2.02 2.85
C PRO A 14 2.95 3.46 3.23
N GLY A 15 3.67 3.97 4.21
CA GLY A 15 3.56 5.32 4.73
C GLY A 15 4.63 5.59 5.77
N LYS A 16 4.76 6.82 6.23
CA LYS A 16 5.52 7.16 7.45
C LYS A 16 5.03 6.27 8.62
N PHE A 17 3.72 6.05 8.66
CA PHE A 17 3.07 5.03 9.45
C PHE A 17 2.44 4.00 8.50
N ARG A 18 2.96 2.79 8.51
CA ARG A 18 2.46 1.69 7.68
C ARG A 18 1.06 1.27 8.13
N GLY A 19 0.21 0.95 7.18
CA GLY A 19 -1.09 0.33 7.43
C GLY A 19 -0.97 -1.06 8.07
N GLY A 20 -2.05 -1.53 8.69
CA GLY A 20 -2.14 -2.89 9.23
C GLY A 20 -2.08 -3.94 8.12
N LEU A 21 -1.39 -5.05 8.40
CA LEU A 21 -1.40 -6.20 7.50
C LEU A 21 -2.75 -6.89 7.50
N THR A 22 -3.14 -7.44 6.37
CA THR A 22 -4.27 -8.36 6.30
C THR A 22 -3.88 -9.79 6.65
N ALA A 23 -4.89 -10.61 6.95
CA ALA A 23 -4.74 -12.04 7.07
C ALA A 23 -5.25 -12.74 5.81
N VAL A 24 -4.54 -13.77 5.38
CA VAL A 24 -5.00 -14.74 4.41
C VAL A 24 -5.43 -16.01 5.13
N THR A 25 -6.54 -16.59 4.67
CA THR A 25 -7.16 -17.77 5.26
C THR A 25 -7.44 -18.79 4.16
N ALA A 26 -7.10 -20.05 4.38
CA ALA A 26 -7.50 -21.16 3.53
C ALA A 26 -8.41 -22.12 4.30
N VAL A 27 -9.53 -22.47 3.68
CA VAL A 27 -10.50 -23.42 4.23
C VAL A 27 -10.84 -24.49 3.20
N MET A 28 -11.19 -25.68 3.69
CA MET A 28 -11.65 -26.79 2.86
C MET A 28 -12.86 -27.47 3.52
N PRO A 29 -13.71 -28.18 2.75
CA PRO A 29 -14.70 -29.10 3.30
C PRO A 29 -14.02 -30.15 4.19
N HIS A 30 -14.68 -30.57 5.27
CA HIS A 30 -14.19 -31.62 6.13
C HIS A 30 -15.36 -32.43 6.64
N ARG A 31 -15.30 -33.76 6.47
CA ARG A 31 -16.37 -34.70 6.79
C ARG A 31 -17.70 -34.37 6.11
N THR A 32 -17.64 -33.78 4.94
CA THR A 32 -18.78 -33.51 4.05
C THR A 32 -18.27 -33.54 2.61
N ASP A 33 -19.09 -34.06 1.73
CA ASP A 33 -18.74 -34.17 0.31
C ASP A 33 -18.82 -32.82 -0.40
N ARG A 34 -19.66 -31.91 0.13
CA ARG A 34 -19.95 -30.65 -0.53
C ARG A 34 -20.23 -29.54 0.48
N LEU A 35 -19.70 -28.34 0.23
CA LEU A 35 -19.92 -27.15 1.04
C LEU A 35 -20.28 -25.97 0.15
N MET A 36 -21.43 -25.34 0.39
CA MET A 36 -21.78 -24.10 -0.28
C MET A 36 -20.94 -22.95 0.26
N TRP A 37 -20.42 -22.13 -0.65
CA TRP A 37 -19.81 -20.85 -0.31
C TRP A 37 -20.51 -19.69 -1.00
N LYS A 38 -20.47 -18.52 -0.37
CA LYS A 38 -20.93 -17.26 -0.93
C LYS A 38 -19.93 -16.17 -0.61
N SER A 39 -19.39 -15.56 -1.65
CA SER A 39 -18.49 -14.41 -1.53
C SER A 39 -19.27 -13.13 -1.81
N GLN A 40 -19.24 -12.21 -0.87
CA GLN A 40 -19.74 -10.85 -1.03
C GLN A 40 -18.60 -9.88 -0.73
N ASN A 41 -17.55 -9.99 -1.54
CA ASN A 41 -16.34 -9.22 -1.36
C ASN A 41 -16.52 -7.79 -1.89
N THR A 42 -17.35 -7.01 -1.22
CA THR A 42 -17.69 -5.64 -1.61
C THR A 42 -16.66 -4.61 -1.14
N SER A 43 -15.73 -5.04 -0.28
CA SER A 43 -14.76 -4.15 0.36
C SER A 43 -13.38 -4.29 -0.29
N GLY A 44 -13.20 -3.68 -1.47
CA GLY A 44 -11.89 -3.56 -2.08
C GLY A 44 -11.43 -4.74 -2.93
N ALA A 45 -12.36 -5.51 -3.54
CA ALA A 45 -11.99 -6.61 -4.43
C ALA A 45 -11.33 -6.13 -5.73
N ASP A 46 -11.91 -5.13 -6.37
CA ASP A 46 -11.37 -4.56 -7.61
C ASP A 46 -10.39 -3.40 -7.35
N GLN A 47 -10.58 -2.71 -6.23
CA GLN A 47 -9.76 -1.59 -5.79
C GLN A 47 -9.70 -1.59 -4.27
N SER A 48 -8.54 -1.24 -3.70
CA SER A 48 -8.44 -1.03 -2.25
C SER A 48 -9.37 0.10 -1.82
N ASN A 49 -10.13 -0.12 -0.77
CA ASN A 49 -10.95 0.92 -0.11
C ASN A 49 -10.20 1.64 1.02
N ALA A 50 -9.02 1.18 1.37
CA ALA A 50 -8.11 1.80 2.34
C ALA A 50 -7.01 2.57 1.60
N LEU A 51 -7.32 3.77 1.11
CA LEU A 51 -6.53 4.50 0.11
C LEU A 51 -5.23 5.12 0.63
N GLY A 52 -5.07 5.23 1.93
CA GLY A 52 -3.96 5.98 2.53
C GLY A 52 -4.25 7.48 2.60
N ILE A 53 -3.48 8.19 3.43
CA ILE A 53 -3.67 9.61 3.76
C ILE A 53 -2.31 10.31 3.78
N GLY A 54 -2.27 11.59 3.41
CA GLY A 54 -1.09 12.45 3.55
C GLY A 54 0.15 11.93 2.83
N GLY A 55 0.01 11.38 1.64
CA GLY A 55 1.11 10.78 0.88
C GLY A 55 1.34 9.30 1.15
N GLY A 56 0.57 8.70 2.06
CA GLY A 56 0.56 7.25 2.25
C GLY A 56 -0.12 6.52 1.09
N TYR A 57 0.26 5.26 0.91
CA TYR A 57 -0.28 4.43 -0.18
C TYR A 57 -1.43 3.54 0.29
N PRO A 58 -2.27 3.10 -0.64
CA PRO A 58 -3.33 2.14 -0.34
C PRO A 58 -2.78 0.84 0.26
N GLY A 59 -3.59 0.19 1.10
CA GLY A 59 -3.38 -1.20 1.48
C GLY A 59 -3.77 -2.16 0.35
N ALA A 60 -3.45 -3.43 0.49
CA ALA A 60 -3.90 -4.47 -0.43
C ALA A 60 -5.43 -4.53 -0.50
N GLY A 61 -5.95 -4.76 -1.68
CA GLY A 61 -7.36 -5.10 -1.87
C GLY A 61 -7.70 -6.45 -1.25
N SER A 62 -8.97 -6.81 -1.23
CA SER A 62 -9.40 -8.15 -0.84
C SER A 62 -9.50 -9.06 -2.06
N GLN A 63 -9.23 -10.36 -1.87
CA GLN A 63 -9.34 -11.37 -2.92
C GLN A 63 -9.93 -12.65 -2.36
N ALA A 64 -10.91 -13.21 -3.06
CA ALA A 64 -11.38 -14.57 -2.86
C ALA A 64 -10.98 -15.43 -4.05
N SER A 65 -10.59 -16.67 -3.79
CA SER A 65 -10.17 -17.62 -4.81
C SER A 65 -10.62 -19.04 -4.43
N VAL A 66 -10.80 -19.86 -5.43
CA VAL A 66 -11.02 -21.30 -5.25
C VAL A 66 -9.89 -22.04 -5.97
N VAL A 67 -9.31 -23.02 -5.32
CA VAL A 67 -8.44 -24.00 -5.96
C VAL A 67 -9.26 -25.27 -6.13
N ARG A 68 -9.51 -25.66 -7.37
CA ARG A 68 -10.23 -26.88 -7.70
C ARG A 68 -9.28 -28.07 -7.75
N ASP A 69 -9.72 -29.20 -7.26
CA ASP A 69 -8.94 -30.44 -7.28
C ASP A 69 -7.52 -30.26 -6.68
N ALA A 70 -7.45 -29.55 -5.56
CA ALA A 70 -6.21 -29.35 -4.82
C ALA A 70 -5.73 -30.70 -4.21
N ASP A 71 -4.42 -30.84 -4.04
CA ASP A 71 -3.79 -32.02 -3.43
C ASP A 71 -4.00 -32.04 -1.89
N THR A 72 -5.27 -32.08 -1.49
CA THR A 72 -5.69 -32.00 -0.08
C THR A 72 -5.25 -33.24 0.70
N GLU A 73 -5.17 -34.42 0.08
CA GLU A 73 -4.69 -35.66 0.72
C GLU A 73 -3.24 -35.53 1.15
N ARG A 74 -2.36 -35.05 0.26
CA ARG A 74 -0.96 -34.78 0.60
C ARG A 74 -0.85 -33.77 1.73
N ILE A 75 -1.55 -32.63 1.59
CA ILE A 75 -1.50 -31.54 2.58
C ILE A 75 -1.96 -32.05 3.95
N MET A 76 -3.04 -32.83 4.00
CA MET A 76 -3.57 -33.37 5.26
C MET A 76 -2.70 -34.46 5.87
N SER A 77 -2.00 -35.24 5.05
CA SER A 77 -1.11 -36.32 5.54
C SER A 77 0.24 -35.80 6.03
N THR A 78 0.78 -34.76 5.40
CA THR A 78 2.10 -34.22 5.72
C THR A 78 2.05 -32.97 6.59
N TRP A 79 0.93 -32.26 6.60
CA TRP A 79 0.79 -30.91 7.16
C TRP A 79 1.80 -29.90 6.58
N ASP A 80 2.34 -30.22 5.39
CA ASP A 80 3.17 -29.31 4.63
C ASP A 80 2.28 -28.37 3.83
N ILE A 81 1.98 -27.21 4.42
CA ILE A 81 1.07 -26.22 3.85
C ILE A 81 1.88 -25.29 2.96
N PRO A 82 1.57 -25.25 1.65
CA PRO A 82 2.30 -24.41 0.71
C PRO A 82 2.23 -22.92 1.05
N GLU A 83 3.31 -22.21 0.79
CA GLU A 83 3.33 -20.75 0.93
C GLU A 83 2.68 -20.02 -0.24
N HIS A 84 2.69 -20.61 -1.42
CA HIS A 84 2.18 -20.07 -2.68
C HIS A 84 1.07 -20.95 -3.26
N TYR A 85 0.21 -20.35 -4.08
CA TYR A 85 -0.97 -21.02 -4.65
C TYR A 85 -0.61 -22.25 -5.48
N GLU A 86 0.48 -22.19 -6.23
CA GLU A 86 0.94 -23.27 -7.11
C GLU A 86 1.25 -24.56 -6.33
N GLY A 87 1.67 -24.42 -5.09
CA GLY A 87 1.98 -25.55 -4.21
C GLY A 87 0.77 -26.36 -3.76
N PHE A 88 -0.45 -25.83 -3.93
CA PHE A 88 -1.67 -26.58 -3.61
C PHE A 88 -2.05 -27.60 -4.70
N GLY A 89 -1.45 -27.50 -5.90
CA GLY A 89 -1.92 -28.27 -7.06
C GLY A 89 -3.28 -27.78 -7.54
N GLY A 90 -3.85 -28.47 -8.52
CA GLY A 90 -5.18 -28.13 -9.02
C GLY A 90 -5.27 -26.80 -9.79
N ASP A 91 -6.51 -26.35 -10.02
CA ASP A 91 -6.80 -25.16 -10.82
C ASP A 91 -7.21 -23.98 -9.94
N LEU A 92 -6.37 -22.94 -9.93
CA LEU A 92 -6.67 -21.68 -9.24
C LEU A 92 -7.64 -20.82 -10.06
N LYS A 93 -8.74 -20.43 -9.43
CA LYS A 93 -9.71 -19.48 -9.99
C LYS A 93 -9.95 -18.32 -9.03
N HIS A 94 -9.60 -17.11 -9.46
CA HIS A 94 -9.99 -15.90 -8.75
C HIS A 94 -11.49 -15.64 -8.94
N LEU A 95 -12.14 -15.30 -7.85
CA LEU A 95 -13.58 -15.07 -7.82
C LEU A 95 -13.90 -13.59 -8.01
N SER A 96 -14.99 -13.32 -8.70
CA SER A 96 -15.53 -11.96 -8.75
C SER A 96 -16.02 -11.52 -7.37
N SER A 97 -16.16 -10.20 -7.18
CA SER A 97 -16.55 -9.60 -5.90
C SER A 97 -17.86 -10.13 -5.33
N LYS A 98 -18.79 -10.53 -6.19
CA LYS A 98 -20.03 -11.18 -5.82
C LYS A 98 -20.16 -12.50 -6.58
N SER A 99 -20.03 -13.58 -5.88
CA SER A 99 -20.13 -14.92 -6.46
C SER A 99 -20.51 -15.94 -5.40
N ASP A 100 -21.04 -17.05 -5.83
CA ASP A 100 -21.39 -18.19 -5.00
C ASP A 100 -21.09 -19.49 -5.76
N GLY A 101 -21.12 -20.59 -5.05
CA GLY A 101 -20.86 -21.91 -5.61
C GLY A 101 -20.67 -22.94 -4.53
N PHE A 102 -20.11 -24.06 -4.94
CA PHE A 102 -19.85 -25.16 -4.05
C PHE A 102 -18.36 -25.54 -4.08
N LEU A 103 -17.86 -25.99 -2.95
CA LEU A 103 -16.59 -26.69 -2.82
C LEU A 103 -16.90 -28.17 -2.71
N GLU A 104 -16.22 -28.98 -3.49
CA GLU A 104 -16.16 -30.43 -3.34
C GLU A 104 -15.04 -30.79 -2.33
N SER A 105 -14.93 -32.03 -1.94
CA SER A 105 -14.01 -32.48 -0.86
C SER A 105 -12.54 -32.13 -1.10
N SER A 106 -12.10 -32.04 -2.36
CA SER A 106 -10.74 -31.69 -2.77
C SER A 106 -10.52 -30.20 -3.04
N ASP A 107 -11.55 -29.37 -2.89
CA ASP A 107 -11.45 -27.95 -3.21
C ASP A 107 -10.98 -27.12 -1.99
N LEU A 108 -10.28 -26.02 -2.28
CA LEU A 108 -9.93 -25.00 -1.28
C LEU A 108 -10.60 -23.68 -1.59
N TYR A 109 -11.06 -22.99 -0.55
CA TYR A 109 -11.43 -21.58 -0.63
C TYR A 109 -10.40 -20.76 0.11
N ILE A 110 -9.79 -19.81 -0.60
CA ILE A 110 -8.74 -18.94 -0.07
C ILE A 110 -9.24 -17.50 -0.11
N TYR A 111 -9.13 -16.82 1.01
CA TYR A 111 -9.60 -15.44 1.14
C TYR A 111 -8.59 -14.61 1.92
N HIS A 112 -8.31 -13.43 1.41
CA HIS A 112 -7.68 -12.37 2.19
C HIS A 112 -8.56 -11.11 2.21
N ALA A 113 -8.63 -10.50 3.37
CA ALA A 113 -9.32 -9.23 3.60
C ALA A 113 -8.47 -8.06 3.06
N PRO A 114 -9.01 -6.85 2.94
CA PRO A 114 -8.20 -5.69 2.59
C PRO A 114 -7.21 -5.34 3.71
N GLY A 115 -6.03 -4.85 3.31
CA GLY A 115 -5.06 -4.26 4.23
C GLY A 115 -5.41 -2.81 4.59
N GLY A 116 -4.86 -2.29 5.67
CA GLY A 116 -5.00 -0.88 6.05
C GLY A 116 -4.18 0.04 5.15
N GLY A 117 -4.66 1.25 4.89
CA GLY A 117 -3.90 2.30 4.19
C GLY A 117 -2.76 2.88 5.04
N GLY A 118 -1.71 3.35 4.40
CA GLY A 118 -0.61 4.07 5.03
C GLY A 118 -0.94 5.53 5.33
N VAL A 119 -0.21 6.13 6.25
CA VAL A 119 -0.33 7.55 6.59
C VAL A 119 1.03 8.22 6.44
N GLY A 120 1.08 9.33 5.73
CA GLY A 120 2.29 10.10 5.44
C GLY A 120 3.20 9.46 4.40
N ASP A 121 4.12 10.23 3.82
CA ASP A 121 5.05 9.72 2.81
C ASP A 121 5.94 8.60 3.38
N PRO A 122 5.99 7.42 2.74
CA PRO A 122 6.86 6.33 3.18
C PRO A 122 8.35 6.68 3.23
N PHE A 123 8.82 7.70 2.49
CA PHE A 123 10.21 8.15 2.57
C PHE A 123 10.55 8.83 3.90
N HIS A 124 9.53 9.26 4.67
CA HIS A 124 9.70 9.78 6.03
C HIS A 124 9.63 8.71 7.12
N ARG A 125 9.40 7.43 6.74
CA ARG A 125 9.48 6.34 7.70
C ARG A 125 10.93 6.12 8.12
N ASP A 126 11.14 5.98 9.43
CA ASP A 126 12.43 5.63 10.02
C ASP A 126 12.96 4.32 9.40
N PRO A 127 14.17 4.32 8.82
CA PRO A 127 14.77 3.13 8.21
C PRO A 127 14.84 1.92 9.14
N GLU A 128 15.13 2.13 10.43
CA GLU A 128 15.18 1.04 11.40
C GLU A 128 13.80 0.39 11.64
N ARG A 129 12.72 1.17 11.59
CA ARG A 129 11.36 0.61 11.66
C ARG A 129 11.03 -0.26 10.45
N VAL A 130 11.48 0.15 9.24
CA VAL A 130 11.32 -0.68 8.03
C VAL A 130 12.15 -1.97 8.15
N ARG A 131 13.40 -1.86 8.62
CA ARG A 131 14.25 -3.04 8.88
C ARG A 131 13.59 -4.02 9.85
N VAL A 132 13.01 -3.52 10.94
CA VAL A 132 12.27 -4.34 11.90
C VAL A 132 11.04 -5.00 11.26
N ASP A 133 10.31 -4.28 10.40
CA ASP A 133 9.20 -4.85 9.64
C ASP A 133 9.68 -5.98 8.71
N VAL A 134 10.86 -5.83 8.08
CA VAL A 134 11.46 -6.91 7.26
C VAL A 134 11.82 -8.11 8.12
N LEU A 135 12.48 -7.92 9.26
CA LEU A 135 12.83 -9.02 10.16
C LEU A 135 11.62 -9.77 10.71
N LYS A 136 10.49 -9.10 10.84
CA LYS A 136 9.21 -9.70 11.27
C LYS A 136 8.40 -10.30 10.12
N GLY A 137 8.89 -10.24 8.88
CA GLY A 137 8.16 -10.71 7.70
C GLY A 137 6.93 -9.87 7.35
N ALA A 138 6.81 -8.66 7.89
CA ALA A 138 5.71 -7.74 7.59
C ALA A 138 5.90 -7.00 6.26
N VAL A 139 7.15 -6.75 5.88
CA VAL A 139 7.57 -6.09 4.65
C VAL A 139 8.67 -6.95 4.01
N THR A 140 8.62 -7.17 2.71
CA THR A 140 9.71 -7.85 2.00
C THR A 140 10.89 -6.90 1.77
N ILE A 141 12.09 -7.46 1.55
CA ILE A 141 13.30 -6.67 1.22
C ILE A 141 13.05 -5.84 -0.04
N GLU A 142 12.39 -6.44 -1.02
CA GLU A 142 12.03 -5.78 -2.26
C GLU A 142 11.11 -4.58 -2.01
N MET A 143 10.09 -4.74 -1.18
CA MET A 143 9.15 -3.66 -0.86
C MET A 143 9.80 -2.58 0.02
N ALA A 144 10.71 -2.95 0.91
CA ALA A 144 11.51 -1.99 1.67
C ALA A 144 12.25 -1.04 0.71
N ARG A 145 12.81 -1.56 -0.39
CA ARG A 145 13.47 -0.75 -1.40
C ARG A 145 12.50 0.03 -2.28
N LEU A 146 11.49 -0.62 -2.85
CA LEU A 146 10.58 -0.01 -3.83
C LEU A 146 9.68 1.06 -3.24
N ALA A 147 9.09 0.81 -2.06
CA ALA A 147 8.12 1.70 -1.47
C ALA A 147 8.74 2.70 -0.49
N TYR A 148 9.74 2.29 0.29
CA TYR A 148 10.34 3.10 1.34
C TYR A 148 11.71 3.68 0.96
N GLY A 149 12.29 3.22 -0.15
CA GLY A 149 13.63 3.60 -0.59
C GLY A 149 14.72 3.13 0.38
N ILE A 150 14.49 2.04 1.12
CA ILE A 150 15.45 1.50 2.08
C ILE A 150 16.29 0.42 1.43
N VAL A 151 17.60 0.58 1.53
CA VAL A 151 18.58 -0.42 1.10
C VAL A 151 19.09 -1.16 2.32
N LEU A 152 18.98 -2.49 2.29
CA LEU A 152 19.49 -3.36 3.33
C LEU A 152 20.71 -4.12 2.81
N THR A 153 21.71 -4.29 3.68
CA THR A 153 22.87 -5.15 3.40
C THR A 153 22.47 -6.63 3.42
N ALA A 154 23.37 -7.52 3.01
CA ALA A 154 23.16 -8.97 3.12
C ALA A 154 22.92 -9.43 4.58
N GLY A 155 23.44 -8.70 5.56
CA GLY A 155 23.19 -8.95 6.99
C GLY A 155 21.92 -8.30 7.53
N LEU A 156 21.03 -7.79 6.66
CA LEU A 156 19.79 -7.11 7.03
C LEU A 156 20.00 -5.90 7.96
N THR A 157 21.10 -5.18 7.78
CA THR A 157 21.33 -3.87 8.41
C THR A 157 21.04 -2.76 7.39
N VAL A 158 20.66 -1.58 7.86
CA VAL A 158 20.41 -0.44 6.97
C VAL A 158 21.72 0.06 6.36
N ASP A 159 21.79 0.09 5.03
CA ASP A 159 22.81 0.83 4.30
C ASP A 159 22.36 2.30 4.22
N VAL A 160 22.93 3.14 5.06
CA VAL A 160 22.53 4.55 5.20
C VAL A 160 22.74 5.33 3.92
N GLU A 161 23.92 5.19 3.29
CA GLU A 161 24.24 5.93 2.06
C GLU A 161 23.47 5.38 0.86
N GLY A 162 23.38 4.06 0.73
CA GLY A 162 22.53 3.43 -0.30
C GLY A 162 21.06 3.84 -0.17
N THR A 163 20.55 3.92 1.06
CA THR A 163 19.18 4.39 1.35
C THR A 163 18.99 5.85 0.92
N ARG A 164 19.95 6.73 1.25
CA ARG A 164 19.90 8.14 0.85
C ARG A 164 19.83 8.27 -0.68
N GLN A 165 20.71 7.58 -1.38
CA GLN A 165 20.77 7.60 -2.84
C GLN A 165 19.51 7.04 -3.48
N GLU A 166 18.98 5.92 -2.97
CA GLU A 166 17.78 5.31 -3.50
C GLU A 166 16.53 6.21 -3.30
N ARG A 167 16.40 6.86 -2.13
CA ARG A 167 15.33 7.84 -1.91
C ARG A 167 15.41 9.03 -2.87
N LEU A 168 16.61 9.58 -3.12
CA LEU A 168 16.80 10.64 -4.10
C LEU A 168 16.39 10.19 -5.50
N ARG A 169 16.88 9.02 -5.94
CA ARG A 169 16.52 8.44 -7.24
C ARG A 169 15.02 8.26 -7.41
N LEU A 170 14.33 7.73 -6.39
CA LEU A 170 12.89 7.53 -6.41
C LEU A 170 12.13 8.86 -6.38
N LEU A 171 12.64 9.86 -5.66
CA LEU A 171 12.06 11.21 -5.64
C LEU A 171 12.16 11.88 -7.02
N ASP A 172 13.32 11.78 -7.68
CA ASP A 172 13.53 12.32 -9.02
C ASP A 172 12.60 11.62 -10.04
N LYS A 173 12.43 10.30 -9.90
CA LYS A 173 11.44 9.57 -10.69
C LYS A 173 10.02 10.10 -10.46
N ARG A 174 9.61 10.32 -9.20
CA ARG A 174 8.28 10.88 -8.88
C ARG A 174 8.10 12.26 -9.52
N LYS A 175 9.14 13.12 -9.48
CA LYS A 175 9.11 14.45 -10.10
C LYS A 175 8.98 14.38 -11.62
N SER A 176 9.74 13.48 -12.27
CA SER A 176 9.68 13.33 -13.74
C SER A 176 8.35 12.79 -14.26
N GLU A 177 7.61 12.07 -13.40
CA GLU A 177 6.27 11.52 -13.71
C GLU A 177 5.14 12.52 -13.37
N ALA A 178 5.44 13.63 -12.69
CA ALA A 178 4.47 14.63 -12.29
C ALA A 178 4.20 15.63 -13.41
N THR A 179 2.93 16.05 -13.55
CA THR A 179 2.50 17.07 -14.50
C THR A 179 2.09 18.32 -13.72
N VAL A 180 2.59 19.47 -14.12
CA VAL A 180 2.16 20.77 -13.58
C VAL A 180 0.77 21.05 -14.12
N ARG A 181 -0.17 21.38 -13.25
CA ARG A 181 -1.57 21.67 -13.62
C ARG A 181 -1.75 23.06 -14.20
N ASN A 182 -1.00 24.03 -13.67
CA ASN A 182 -1.11 25.43 -14.07
C ASN A 182 0.30 26.00 -14.27
N GLU A 183 0.72 26.15 -15.52
CA GLU A 183 2.03 26.70 -15.87
C GLU A 183 2.13 28.21 -15.61
N ASP A 184 0.99 28.90 -15.51
CA ASP A 184 0.89 30.35 -15.27
C ASP A 184 0.81 30.73 -13.81
N ALA A 185 0.90 29.76 -12.88
CA ALA A 185 0.91 30.03 -11.46
C ALA A 185 2.18 30.81 -11.08
N GLY A 186 2.03 32.10 -11.01
CA GLY A 186 3.11 33.01 -10.54
C GLY A 186 3.59 32.61 -9.15
N VAL A 187 4.90 32.60 -8.94
CA VAL A 187 5.49 32.39 -7.63
C VAL A 187 5.06 33.54 -6.71
N ALA A 188 4.17 33.27 -5.76
CA ALA A 188 3.82 34.23 -4.74
C ALA A 188 5.10 34.60 -3.95
N SER A 189 5.51 35.86 -4.01
CA SER A 189 6.68 36.31 -3.26
C SER A 189 6.28 36.64 -1.83
N SER A 190 6.91 36.00 -0.87
CA SER A 190 6.78 36.36 0.55
C SER A 190 7.52 37.66 0.85
N ASN A 191 6.87 38.78 0.76
CA ASN A 191 7.38 40.03 1.28
C ASN A 191 6.81 40.28 2.69
N GLY A 192 7.59 39.97 3.71
CA GLY A 192 7.27 40.39 5.08
C GLY A 192 7.54 39.32 6.14
N ALA A 193 8.71 39.41 6.78
CA ALA A 193 8.99 38.69 8.02
C ALA A 193 8.39 39.49 9.18
N GLY A 194 7.11 39.31 9.46
CA GLY A 194 6.45 39.70 10.72
C GLY A 194 6.03 38.42 11.46
N ASP A 195 5.69 38.53 12.72
CA ASP A 195 5.15 37.45 13.55
C ASP A 195 3.83 36.95 12.92
N GLN A 196 3.97 36.00 11.96
CA GLN A 196 2.85 35.51 11.17
C GLN A 196 2.34 34.23 11.80
N SER A 197 1.03 34.13 11.94
CA SER A 197 0.37 32.89 12.35
C SER A 197 0.72 31.75 11.39
N VAL A 198 1.12 30.59 11.92
CA VAL A 198 1.38 29.39 11.15
C VAL A 198 0.26 28.41 11.41
N ARG A 199 -0.44 27.99 10.37
CA ARG A 199 -1.50 26.98 10.43
C ARG A 199 -1.14 25.80 9.54
N GLN A 200 -1.11 24.61 10.09
CA GLN A 200 -0.97 23.40 9.27
C GLN A 200 -2.27 23.15 8.49
N VAL A 201 -2.17 23.04 7.17
CA VAL A 201 -3.31 22.80 6.27
C VAL A 201 -3.52 21.32 6.08
N ILE A 202 -2.45 20.60 5.69
CA ILE A 202 -2.38 19.15 5.62
C ILE A 202 -0.96 18.73 6.01
N GLU A 203 -0.68 17.42 6.09
CA GLU A 203 0.68 16.93 6.31
C GLU A 203 1.60 17.48 5.19
N TYR A 204 2.72 18.09 5.58
CA TYR A 204 3.71 18.75 4.70
C TYR A 204 3.27 20.05 4.03
N VAL A 205 2.10 20.61 4.34
CA VAL A 205 1.64 21.89 3.81
C VAL A 205 1.18 22.78 4.95
N GLU A 206 1.77 23.96 5.05
CA GLU A 206 1.42 24.98 6.04
C GLU A 206 1.01 26.30 5.36
N GLN A 207 0.13 27.01 6.01
CA GLN A 207 -0.20 28.41 5.68
C GLN A 207 0.54 29.32 6.65
N ILE A 208 1.19 30.34 6.11
CA ILE A 208 1.83 31.41 6.87
C ILE A 208 1.09 32.71 6.61
N GLY A 209 0.64 33.38 7.67
CA GLY A 209 -0.19 34.56 7.57
C GLY A 209 -1.69 34.25 7.56
N ASP A 210 -2.49 35.29 7.32
CA ASP A 210 -3.94 35.20 7.24
C ASP A 210 -4.44 34.70 5.87
N ASP A 211 -5.74 34.53 5.72
CA ASP A 211 -6.36 34.02 4.49
C ASP A 211 -6.32 35.03 3.32
N GLU A 212 -6.05 36.33 3.60
CA GLU A 212 -6.01 37.38 2.56
C GLU A 212 -4.58 37.61 2.03
N ASN A 213 -3.58 37.64 2.94
CA ASN A 213 -2.21 38.03 2.61
C ASN A 213 -1.18 36.95 2.90
N GLY A 214 -1.63 35.78 3.34
CA GLY A 214 -0.76 34.64 3.63
C GLY A 214 -0.32 33.87 2.38
N ILE A 215 0.57 32.95 2.60
CA ILE A 215 1.07 32.00 1.59
C ILE A 215 0.88 30.57 2.06
N VAL A 216 0.74 29.66 1.11
CA VAL A 216 0.73 28.21 1.35
C VAL A 216 2.04 27.63 0.83
N ARG A 217 2.77 26.94 1.71
CA ARG A 217 4.08 26.39 1.38
C ARG A 217 4.29 24.97 1.92
N CYS A 218 5.31 24.30 1.40
CA CYS A 218 5.78 23.01 1.90
C CYS A 218 6.52 23.20 3.24
N THR A 219 6.21 22.38 4.25
CA THR A 219 6.91 22.41 5.56
C THR A 219 8.35 21.89 5.47
N GLU A 220 8.68 21.08 4.45
CA GLU A 220 9.99 20.43 4.31
C GLU A 220 10.99 21.27 3.49
N CYS A 221 10.58 21.72 2.31
CA CYS A 221 11.46 22.46 1.39
C CYS A 221 11.13 23.94 1.28
N HIS A 222 10.11 24.41 2.00
CA HIS A 222 9.60 25.78 2.00
C HIS A 222 9.21 26.34 0.62
N HIS A 223 9.03 25.45 -0.37
CA HIS A 223 8.50 25.85 -1.67
C HIS A 223 7.10 26.44 -1.49
N VAL A 224 6.90 27.66 -1.99
CA VAL A 224 5.60 28.33 -1.98
C VAL A 224 4.75 27.81 -3.13
N TYR A 225 3.56 27.29 -2.81
CA TYR A 225 2.62 26.82 -3.80
C TYR A 225 1.77 27.96 -4.38
N CYS A 226 1.21 28.80 -3.50
CA CYS A 226 0.26 29.83 -3.88
C CYS A 226 0.04 30.82 -2.73
N SER A 227 -0.77 31.85 -2.96
CA SER A 227 -1.34 32.69 -1.89
C SER A 227 -2.35 31.89 -1.05
N ALA A 228 -2.60 32.33 0.18
CA ALA A 228 -3.53 31.65 1.08
C ALA A 228 -5.00 31.70 0.62
N SER A 229 -5.32 32.64 -0.28
CA SER A 229 -6.64 32.76 -0.90
C SER A 229 -6.89 31.75 -2.04
N GLU A 230 -5.87 30.97 -2.43
CA GLU A 230 -5.93 30.01 -3.54
C GLU A 230 -5.86 28.56 -3.04
N GLU A 231 -6.25 27.62 -3.89
CA GLU A 231 -6.19 26.19 -3.62
C GLU A 231 -4.80 25.62 -3.97
N ALA A 232 -3.99 25.28 -2.99
CA ALA A 232 -2.62 24.77 -3.20
C ALA A 232 -2.54 23.57 -4.19
N ARG A 233 -3.57 22.75 -4.26
CA ARG A 233 -3.63 21.63 -5.20
C ARG A 233 -3.72 22.03 -6.68
N GLU A 234 -4.18 23.24 -6.97
CA GLU A 234 -4.24 23.76 -8.34
C GLU A 234 -2.84 24.18 -8.85
N HIS A 235 -1.94 24.50 -7.92
CA HIS A 235 -0.57 24.94 -8.18
C HIS A 235 0.47 23.83 -7.97
N ALA A 236 0.06 22.68 -7.45
CA ALA A 236 0.95 21.55 -7.21
C ALA A 236 1.14 20.71 -8.48
N ALA A 237 2.34 20.21 -8.70
CA ALA A 237 2.58 19.18 -9.68
C ALA A 237 1.90 17.87 -9.25
N VAL A 238 1.15 17.25 -10.14
CA VAL A 238 0.31 16.10 -9.84
C VAL A 238 0.75 14.89 -10.64
N ARG A 239 0.93 13.77 -9.97
CA ARG A 239 1.14 12.48 -10.60
C ARG A 239 -0.15 11.66 -10.52
N TYR A 240 -0.65 11.25 -11.67
CA TYR A 240 -1.79 10.36 -11.76
C TYR A 240 -1.34 8.92 -11.89
N SER A 241 -1.90 8.06 -11.06
CA SER A 241 -1.78 6.61 -11.21
C SER A 241 -3.15 5.97 -11.08
N PRO A 242 -3.52 5.02 -11.94
CA PRO A 242 -4.69 4.19 -11.70
C PRO A 242 -4.59 3.54 -10.32
N LEU A 243 -5.69 3.42 -9.58
CA LEU A 243 -5.67 2.80 -8.24
C LEU A 243 -5.07 1.39 -8.25
N ARG A 244 -5.24 0.63 -9.33
CA ARG A 244 -4.60 -0.67 -9.52
C ARG A 244 -3.07 -0.60 -9.60
N LYS A 245 -2.51 0.57 -9.91
CA LYS A 245 -1.08 0.83 -10.05
C LYS A 245 -0.56 1.87 -9.06
N ALA A 246 -1.39 2.25 -8.08
CA ALA A 246 -1.04 3.29 -7.11
C ALA A 246 0.11 2.89 -6.18
N GLY A 247 0.53 1.62 -6.22
CA GLY A 247 1.70 1.14 -5.51
C GLY A 247 2.27 -0.10 -6.19
N PRO A 248 3.56 -0.38 -6.02
CA PRO A 248 4.23 -1.51 -6.67
C PRO A 248 3.66 -2.88 -6.27
N TRP A 249 2.86 -2.95 -5.22
CA TRP A 249 2.27 -4.17 -4.66
C TRP A 249 0.84 -4.45 -5.14
N LEU A 250 0.17 -3.51 -5.81
CA LEU A 250 -1.23 -3.68 -6.21
C LEU A 250 -1.41 -4.35 -7.57
N ALA A 251 -0.37 -4.39 -8.41
CA ALA A 251 -0.56 -4.72 -9.82
C ALA A 251 -0.28 -6.18 -10.19
N GLU A 252 0.61 -6.88 -9.51
CA GLU A 252 1.16 -8.13 -10.06
C GLU A 252 1.26 -9.30 -9.08
N ARG A 253 1.13 -9.08 -7.77
CA ARG A 253 1.26 -10.15 -6.78
C ARG A 253 -0.05 -10.85 -6.41
N TRP A 254 -1.18 -10.31 -6.85
CA TRP A 254 -2.51 -10.79 -6.49
C TRP A 254 -3.40 -11.05 -7.72
N ALA A 255 -2.82 -10.97 -8.91
CA ALA A 255 -3.46 -11.38 -10.16
C ALA A 255 -3.25 -12.86 -10.41
#